data_62b369c2f7e3f831708787d4967f0ab1
#
_entry.id   62b369c2f7e3f831708787d4967f0ab1
#
_cell.length_a   1.000
_cell.length_b   1.000
_cell.length_c   1.000
_cell.angle_alpha   90.00
_cell.angle_beta   90.00
_cell.angle_gamma   90.00
#
_symmetry.space_group_name_H-M   'P 1'
#
loop_
_entity.id
_entity.type
_entity.pdbx_description
1 polymer ?
#
loop_
_entity_poly.entity_id
_entity_poly.type
_entity_poly.pdbx_seq_one_letter_code
_entity_poly.pdbx_strand_id
1 'polypeptide(L)'
;MRRVEHWVRQPGPESRHSLHWLAIAVSFALLLTWSEGLTQTYGLLRDPVEVVKKYVSLDQRGIRLESISWETIRPYVNWKEEPSWGHVMVTVGYKIVDDIKQWEVISMMEVLIPVEYQVLGAVYLEAPGFLPEKQVERVKFRVKAVGGRWRIIEPLLPPHVGQKRMINYVRQAMLQELEPSRLAILTALRDELQKAK
;
A
#
# COMPACT_ATOMS: atom_id res chain seq x y z
N MET A 1 -25.13 -77.22 55.16
CA MET A 1 -24.20 -77.06 54.03
C MET A 1 -24.97 -76.44 52.87
N ARG A 2 -24.83 -75.14 52.60
CA ARG A 2 -25.43 -74.47 51.47
C ARG A 2 -24.31 -74.05 50.55
N ARG A 3 -24.32 -74.54 49.32
CA ARG A 3 -23.33 -74.23 48.25
C ARG A 3 -23.77 -72.88 47.61
N VAL A 4 -22.90 -71.88 47.60
CA VAL A 4 -23.10 -70.61 46.92
C VAL A 4 -22.49 -70.72 45.51
N GLU A 5 -23.32 -70.61 44.48
CA GLU A 5 -22.85 -70.61 43.12
C GLU A 5 -22.51 -69.17 42.72
N HIS A 6 -21.25 -68.98 42.35
CA HIS A 6 -20.75 -67.72 41.75
C HIS A 6 -21.12 -67.63 40.28
N TRP A 7 -22.01 -66.69 39.94
CA TRP A 7 -22.26 -66.28 38.56
C TRP A 7 -21.13 -65.37 38.09
N VAL A 8 -20.28 -65.87 37.21
CA VAL A 8 -19.30 -65.04 36.50
C VAL A 8 -20.03 -64.37 35.31
N ARG A 9 -20.19 -63.09 35.37
CA ARG A 9 -20.75 -62.25 34.29
C ARG A 9 -19.68 -62.10 33.20
N GLN A 10 -19.91 -62.64 32.02
CA GLN A 10 -19.04 -62.41 30.83
C GLN A 10 -19.26 -60.98 30.32
N PRO A 11 -18.20 -60.29 29.93
CA PRO A 11 -18.34 -58.95 29.26
C PRO A 11 -18.84 -59.16 27.82
N GLY A 12 -19.86 -58.38 27.45
CA GLY A 12 -20.43 -58.32 26.12
C GLY A 12 -19.42 -57.76 25.07
N PRO A 13 -19.65 -57.98 23.76
CA PRO A 13 -18.77 -57.53 22.74
C PRO A 13 -18.78 -55.99 22.68
N GLU A 14 -17.64 -55.37 23.02
CA GLU A 14 -17.41 -53.93 22.81
C GLU A 14 -17.43 -53.64 21.32
N SER A 15 -18.24 -52.67 20.94
CA SER A 15 -18.46 -52.21 19.59
C SER A 15 -17.18 -51.58 19.01
N ARG A 16 -16.40 -52.34 18.22
CA ARG A 16 -15.21 -51.89 17.50
C ARG A 16 -15.52 -50.85 16.39
N HIS A 17 -16.77 -50.46 16.22
CA HIS A 17 -17.20 -49.53 15.13
C HIS A 17 -17.03 -48.07 15.44
N SER A 18 -16.84 -47.66 16.71
CA SER A 18 -16.75 -46.22 17.07
C SER A 18 -15.38 -45.60 16.76
N LEU A 19 -14.30 -46.39 16.74
CA LEU A 19 -12.93 -45.87 16.48
C LEU A 19 -12.69 -45.50 15.01
N HIS A 20 -13.36 -46.19 14.06
CA HIS A 20 -13.17 -45.90 12.63
C HIS A 20 -13.87 -44.59 12.20
N TRP A 21 -14.99 -44.24 12.81
CA TRP A 21 -15.70 -42.99 12.50
C TRP A 21 -14.96 -41.75 13.02
N LEU A 22 -14.28 -41.83 14.17
CA LEU A 22 -13.44 -40.75 14.70
C LEU A 22 -12.19 -40.52 13.81
N ALA A 23 -11.56 -41.58 13.30
CA ALA A 23 -10.42 -41.45 12.42
C ALA A 23 -10.77 -40.77 11.08
N ILE A 24 -11.95 -41.08 10.51
CA ILE A 24 -12.44 -40.49 9.26
C ILE A 24 -12.79 -39.02 9.46
N ALA A 25 -13.44 -38.66 10.60
CA ALA A 25 -13.80 -37.27 10.89
C ALA A 25 -12.56 -36.38 11.09
N VAL A 26 -11.52 -36.86 11.75
CA VAL A 26 -10.26 -36.10 11.94
C VAL A 26 -9.51 -35.94 10.64
N SER A 27 -9.49 -36.93 9.76
CA SER A 27 -8.86 -36.83 8.43
C SER A 27 -9.57 -35.83 7.51
N PHE A 28 -10.91 -35.75 7.61
CA PHE A 28 -11.68 -34.80 6.80
C PHE A 28 -11.54 -33.35 7.31
N ALA A 29 -11.43 -33.16 8.64
CA ALA A 29 -11.16 -31.84 9.23
C ALA A 29 -9.78 -31.30 8.88
N LEU A 30 -8.75 -32.17 8.79
CA LEU A 30 -7.38 -31.76 8.36
C LEU A 30 -7.32 -31.37 6.88
N LEU A 31 -8.14 -31.94 6.01
CA LEU A 31 -8.19 -31.57 4.59
C LEU A 31 -8.89 -30.21 4.36
N LEU A 32 -9.82 -29.80 5.23
CA LEU A 32 -10.52 -28.53 5.12
C LEU A 32 -9.67 -27.34 5.57
N THR A 33 -8.71 -27.52 6.47
CA THR A 33 -7.85 -26.42 6.95
C THR A 33 -6.74 -26.04 5.97
N TRP A 34 -6.46 -26.85 4.96
CA TRP A 34 -5.42 -26.56 3.96
C TRP A 34 -5.93 -25.73 2.78
N SER A 35 -7.26 -25.59 2.61
CA SER A 35 -7.83 -24.84 1.49
C SER A 35 -7.84 -23.32 1.71
N GLU A 36 -7.82 -22.84 2.96
CA GLU A 36 -7.85 -21.40 3.25
C GLU A 36 -6.49 -20.71 2.96
N GLY A 37 -5.38 -21.41 3.13
CA GLY A 37 -4.04 -20.88 2.84
C GLY A 37 -3.77 -20.59 1.36
N LEU A 38 -4.32 -21.37 0.47
CA LEU A 38 -4.14 -21.22 -0.98
C LEU A 38 -5.00 -20.08 -1.54
N THR A 39 -6.20 -19.85 -1.01
CA THR A 39 -7.09 -18.75 -1.42
C THR A 39 -6.54 -17.40 -1.03
N GLN A 40 -5.88 -17.27 0.12
CA GLN A 40 -5.23 -16.02 0.53
C GLN A 40 -4.02 -15.69 -0.35
N THR A 41 -3.25 -16.69 -0.77
CA THR A 41 -2.08 -16.48 -1.65
C THR A 41 -2.50 -16.02 -3.05
N TYR A 42 -3.57 -16.57 -3.61
CA TYR A 42 -4.13 -16.13 -4.90
C TYR A 42 -4.78 -14.74 -4.83
N GLY A 43 -5.36 -14.35 -3.70
CA GLY A 43 -5.95 -13.03 -3.48
C GLY A 43 -4.90 -11.91 -3.42
N LEU A 44 -3.70 -12.19 -2.88
CA LEU A 44 -2.60 -11.23 -2.76
C LEU A 44 -1.88 -10.95 -4.08
N LEU A 45 -1.97 -11.85 -5.07
CA LEU A 45 -1.35 -11.69 -6.38
C LEU A 45 -2.30 -11.08 -7.42
N ARG A 46 -3.57 -10.82 -7.07
CA ARG A 46 -4.61 -10.51 -8.07
C ARG A 46 -4.60 -9.08 -8.60
N ASP A 47 -4.05 -8.13 -7.91
CA ASP A 47 -4.23 -6.74 -8.33
C ASP A 47 -3.02 -5.84 -8.08
N PRO A 48 -2.03 -5.83 -9.00
CA PRO A 48 -0.89 -4.92 -8.91
C PRO A 48 -1.31 -3.44 -8.97
N VAL A 49 -2.46 -3.11 -9.58
CA VAL A 49 -2.94 -1.72 -9.68
C VAL A 49 -3.37 -1.17 -8.32
N GLU A 50 -3.86 -2.00 -7.41
CA GLU A 50 -4.27 -1.54 -6.08
C GLU A 50 -3.09 -1.00 -5.25
N VAL A 51 -1.89 -1.56 -5.44
CA VAL A 51 -0.67 -1.03 -4.81
C VAL A 51 -0.35 0.36 -5.32
N VAL A 52 -0.44 0.58 -6.63
CA VAL A 52 -0.23 1.88 -7.27
C VAL A 52 -1.30 2.88 -6.81
N LYS A 53 -2.58 2.49 -6.80
CA LYS A 53 -3.69 3.33 -6.30
C LYS A 53 -3.45 3.80 -4.87
N LYS A 54 -3.06 2.88 -3.99
CA LYS A 54 -2.77 3.20 -2.58
C LYS A 54 -1.59 4.15 -2.44
N TYR A 55 -0.46 3.83 -3.08
CA TYR A 55 0.73 4.66 -3.05
C TYR A 55 0.44 6.08 -3.58
N VAL A 56 -0.10 6.21 -4.79
CA VAL A 56 -0.39 7.50 -5.42
C VAL A 56 -1.39 8.32 -4.61
N SER A 57 -2.42 7.67 -4.04
CA SER A 57 -3.38 8.35 -3.15
C SER A 57 -2.73 8.87 -1.87
N LEU A 58 -1.79 8.15 -1.27
CA LEU A 58 -1.05 8.59 -0.10
C LEU A 58 -0.13 9.76 -0.45
N ASP A 59 0.58 9.66 -1.58
CA ASP A 59 1.49 10.70 -2.05
C ASP A 59 0.74 12.01 -2.36
N GLN A 60 -0.37 11.93 -3.10
CA GLN A 60 -1.27 13.07 -3.37
C GLN A 60 -1.77 13.76 -2.10
N ARG A 61 -2.00 13.00 -1.03
CA ARG A 61 -2.38 13.55 0.29
C ARG A 61 -1.21 14.11 1.08
N GLY A 62 0.00 14.06 0.54
CA GLY A 62 1.20 14.62 1.13
C GLY A 62 1.72 13.84 2.35
N ILE A 63 1.51 12.52 2.40
CA ILE A 63 2.04 11.68 3.48
C ILE A 63 3.57 11.76 3.52
N ARG A 64 4.23 11.89 2.36
CA ARG A 64 5.68 12.02 2.26
C ARG A 64 6.24 13.40 2.72
N LEU A 65 5.37 14.28 3.19
CA LEU A 65 5.74 15.52 3.90
C LEU A 65 5.69 15.35 5.43
N GLU A 66 5.25 14.20 5.92
CA GLU A 66 5.08 13.92 7.35
C GLU A 66 6.27 13.12 7.91
N SER A 67 6.50 13.22 9.22
CA SER A 67 7.59 12.51 9.90
C SER A 67 7.45 10.98 9.88
N ILE A 68 6.22 10.47 9.71
CA ILE A 68 5.90 9.03 9.64
C ILE A 68 5.75 8.52 8.20
N SER A 69 6.28 9.26 7.23
CA SER A 69 6.12 8.96 5.79
C SER A 69 6.57 7.56 5.44
N TRP A 70 7.77 7.18 5.88
CA TRP A 70 8.38 5.90 5.57
C TRP A 70 7.57 4.69 6.05
N GLU A 71 7.12 4.71 7.30
CA GLU A 71 6.29 3.63 7.87
C GLU A 71 4.99 3.46 7.11
N THR A 72 4.45 4.58 6.59
CA THR A 72 3.18 4.59 5.86
C THR A 72 3.31 4.10 4.43
N ILE A 73 4.39 4.44 3.70
CA ILE A 73 4.58 4.06 2.30
C ILE A 73 5.32 2.73 2.12
N ARG A 74 6.16 2.32 3.08
CA ARG A 74 6.95 1.09 3.05
C ARG A 74 6.17 -0.19 2.68
N PRO A 75 4.91 -0.37 3.08
CA PRO A 75 4.11 -1.54 2.66
C PRO A 75 3.88 -1.63 1.14
N TYR A 76 4.01 -0.53 0.40
CA TYR A 76 3.69 -0.44 -1.03
C TYR A 76 4.93 -0.39 -1.94
N VAL A 77 6.10 -0.13 -1.37
CA VAL A 77 7.35 0.01 -2.13
C VAL A 77 8.37 -1.04 -1.73
N ASN A 78 9.34 -1.30 -2.61
CA ASN A 78 10.49 -2.19 -2.35
C ASN A 78 11.81 -1.40 -2.36
N TRP A 79 11.78 -0.22 -1.76
CA TRP A 79 12.97 0.60 -1.56
C TRP A 79 13.66 0.22 -0.25
N LYS A 80 14.96 0.47 -0.15
CA LYS A 80 15.72 0.25 1.08
C LYS A 80 15.39 1.29 2.15
N GLU A 81 15.24 2.54 1.71
CA GLU A 81 14.93 3.71 2.51
C GLU A 81 14.13 4.71 1.68
N GLU A 82 13.50 5.68 2.31
CA GLU A 82 12.85 6.78 1.59
C GLU A 82 13.92 7.77 1.10
N PRO A 83 13.98 8.06 -0.21
CA PRO A 83 14.91 9.04 -0.74
C PRO A 83 14.61 10.43 -0.22
N SER A 84 15.67 11.22 0.02
CA SER A 84 15.56 12.64 0.34
C SER A 84 15.39 13.45 -0.94
N TRP A 85 14.44 14.39 -0.93
CA TRP A 85 14.11 15.21 -2.09
C TRP A 85 14.21 16.70 -1.74
N GLY A 86 14.90 17.49 -2.59
CA GLY A 86 15.00 18.94 -2.44
C GLY A 86 13.73 19.70 -2.89
N HIS A 87 12.77 19.00 -3.54
CA HIS A 87 11.55 19.58 -4.07
C HIS A 87 10.38 18.60 -4.04
N VAL A 88 9.19 19.16 -4.21
CA VAL A 88 7.91 18.46 -4.25
C VAL A 88 7.17 18.88 -5.51
N MET A 89 6.67 17.92 -6.28
CA MET A 89 5.81 18.18 -7.44
C MET A 89 4.39 18.51 -6.94
N VAL A 90 3.86 19.63 -7.40
CA VAL A 90 2.49 20.07 -7.06
C VAL A 90 1.56 19.68 -8.18
N THR A 91 0.48 18.97 -7.84
CA THR A 91 -0.44 18.43 -8.85
C THR A 91 -1.89 18.88 -8.59
N VAL A 92 -2.67 18.99 -9.65
CA VAL A 92 -4.13 19.16 -9.56
C VAL A 92 -4.81 17.83 -9.29
N GLY A 93 -4.30 16.76 -9.92
CA GLY A 93 -4.85 15.42 -9.84
C GLY A 93 -3.99 14.41 -10.57
N TYR A 94 -4.47 13.18 -10.60
CA TYR A 94 -3.84 12.08 -11.32
C TYR A 94 -4.89 11.15 -11.94
N LYS A 95 -4.47 10.39 -12.93
CA LYS A 95 -5.25 9.31 -13.54
C LYS A 95 -4.39 8.05 -13.61
N ILE A 96 -4.85 6.98 -13.01
CA ILE A 96 -4.22 5.66 -13.13
C ILE A 96 -4.88 4.92 -14.29
N VAL A 97 -4.06 4.36 -15.18
CA VAL A 97 -4.54 3.51 -16.26
C VAL A 97 -4.75 2.11 -15.68
N ASP A 98 -5.98 1.78 -15.33
CA ASP A 98 -6.35 0.50 -14.71
C ASP A 98 -6.80 -0.58 -15.73
N ASP A 99 -6.81 -0.25 -17.03
CA ASP A 99 -7.03 -1.21 -18.11
C ASP A 99 -5.74 -2.01 -18.38
N ILE A 100 -5.77 -3.31 -18.05
CA ILE A 100 -4.64 -4.23 -18.24
C ILE A 100 -4.11 -4.28 -19.69
N LYS A 101 -4.94 -3.97 -20.68
CA LYS A 101 -4.54 -3.93 -22.09
C LYS A 101 -3.56 -2.80 -22.39
N GLN A 102 -3.50 -1.78 -21.53
CA GLN A 102 -2.62 -0.64 -21.64
C GLN A 102 -1.37 -0.76 -20.76
N TRP A 103 -1.25 -1.86 -20.02
CA TRP A 103 -0.07 -2.15 -19.20
C TRP A 103 0.99 -2.83 -20.06
N GLU A 104 2.23 -2.65 -19.69
CA GLU A 104 3.34 -3.42 -20.23
C GLU A 104 3.62 -4.59 -19.29
N VAL A 105 3.26 -5.81 -19.70
CA VAL A 105 3.47 -7.03 -18.92
C VAL A 105 4.89 -7.55 -19.19
N ILE A 106 5.78 -7.45 -18.20
CA ILE A 106 7.16 -7.95 -18.29
C ILE A 106 7.17 -9.46 -18.03
N SER A 107 6.42 -9.90 -17.01
CA SER A 107 6.26 -11.29 -16.64
C SER A 107 4.96 -11.50 -15.85
N MET A 108 4.64 -12.75 -15.49
CA MET A 108 3.50 -13.06 -14.60
C MET A 108 3.60 -12.38 -13.22
N MET A 109 4.81 -11.97 -12.82
CA MET A 109 5.11 -11.39 -11.51
C MET A 109 5.61 -9.94 -11.60
N GLU A 110 5.50 -9.29 -12.77
CA GLU A 110 6.07 -7.96 -12.99
C GLU A 110 5.36 -7.23 -14.14
N VAL A 111 4.88 -6.02 -13.86
CA VAL A 111 4.12 -5.18 -14.79
C VAL A 111 4.53 -3.71 -14.67
N LEU A 112 4.37 -2.95 -15.76
CA LEU A 112 4.44 -1.49 -15.76
C LEU A 112 3.04 -0.90 -15.88
N ILE A 113 2.64 -0.09 -14.90
CA ILE A 113 1.32 0.53 -14.82
C ILE A 113 1.46 2.02 -15.04
N PRO A 114 0.85 2.60 -16.10
CA PRO A 114 0.94 4.02 -16.36
C PRO A 114 0.07 4.84 -15.41
N VAL A 115 0.63 5.97 -14.94
CA VAL A 115 -0.08 7.00 -14.19
C VAL A 115 0.20 8.35 -14.85
N GLU A 116 -0.83 9.14 -15.05
CA GLU A 116 -0.75 10.49 -15.60
C GLU A 116 -1.00 11.49 -14.46
N TYR A 117 -0.04 12.36 -14.19
CA TYR A 117 -0.17 13.45 -13.24
C TYR A 117 -0.42 14.76 -13.97
N GLN A 118 -1.35 15.55 -13.48
CA GLN A 118 -1.57 16.94 -13.92
C GLN A 118 -0.72 17.86 -13.03
N VAL A 119 0.51 18.10 -13.45
CA VAL A 119 1.49 18.90 -12.70
C VAL A 119 1.25 20.39 -12.92
N LEU A 120 1.36 21.20 -11.85
CA LEU A 120 1.35 22.66 -11.88
C LEU A 120 2.77 23.24 -11.81
N GLY A 121 3.71 22.52 -11.24
CA GLY A 121 5.09 22.94 -11.01
C GLY A 121 5.71 22.26 -9.81
N ALA A 122 6.86 22.77 -9.37
CA ALA A 122 7.62 22.26 -8.24
C ALA A 122 7.77 23.30 -7.11
N VAL A 123 7.65 22.84 -5.86
CA VAL A 123 8.01 23.62 -4.67
C VAL A 123 9.37 23.15 -4.17
N TYR A 124 10.31 24.05 -4.02
CA TYR A 124 11.61 23.81 -3.42
C TYR A 124 11.51 23.99 -1.91
N LEU A 125 12.13 23.10 -1.14
CA LEU A 125 12.01 23.06 0.32
C LEU A 125 13.16 23.78 1.02
N GLU A 126 14.38 23.71 0.49
CA GLU A 126 15.57 24.34 1.07
C GLU A 126 15.54 25.87 0.90
N ALA A 127 15.19 26.32 -0.31
CA ALA A 127 14.96 27.73 -0.61
C ALA A 127 13.49 27.87 -1.02
N PRO A 128 12.56 28.12 -0.07
CA PRO A 128 11.12 28.06 -0.33
C PRO A 128 10.71 28.93 -1.50
N GLY A 129 10.21 28.31 -2.56
CA GLY A 129 9.80 28.96 -3.78
C GLY A 129 8.99 28.00 -4.66
N PHE A 130 8.13 28.53 -5.50
CA PHE A 130 7.36 27.78 -6.49
C PHE A 130 7.86 28.08 -7.89
N LEU A 131 8.27 27.01 -8.61
CA LEU A 131 8.58 27.09 -10.03
C LEU A 131 7.38 26.56 -10.81
N PRO A 132 6.58 27.43 -11.46
CA PRO A 132 5.44 26.99 -12.25
C PRO A 132 5.90 26.28 -13.52
N GLU A 133 5.45 25.04 -13.71
CA GLU A 133 5.71 24.25 -14.91
C GLU A 133 4.51 23.33 -15.16
N LYS A 134 3.53 23.85 -15.91
CA LYS A 134 2.29 23.13 -16.15
C LYS A 134 2.48 22.08 -17.25
N GLN A 135 2.32 20.82 -16.88
CA GLN A 135 2.46 19.70 -17.81
C GLN A 135 1.64 18.48 -17.38
N VAL A 136 1.43 17.55 -18.31
CA VAL A 136 0.97 16.20 -18.01
C VAL A 136 2.19 15.30 -17.96
N GLU A 137 2.55 14.86 -16.76
CA GLU A 137 3.64 13.91 -16.57
C GLU A 137 3.09 12.49 -16.60
N ARG A 138 3.63 11.65 -17.50
CA ARG A 138 3.27 10.25 -17.58
C ARG A 138 4.38 9.39 -17.01
N VAL A 139 4.06 8.69 -15.90
CA VAL A 139 4.96 7.81 -15.17
C VAL A 139 4.52 6.37 -15.34
N LYS A 140 5.44 5.46 -15.66
CA LYS A 140 5.20 4.02 -15.64
C LYS A 140 5.74 3.44 -14.34
N PHE A 141 4.85 3.05 -13.43
CA PHE A 141 5.24 2.36 -12.19
C PHE A 141 5.53 0.89 -12.47
N ARG A 142 6.77 0.47 -12.22
CA ARG A 142 7.17 -0.92 -12.27
C ARG A 142 6.77 -1.60 -10.96
N VAL A 143 5.85 -2.54 -11.06
CA VAL A 143 5.28 -3.27 -9.92
C VAL A 143 5.67 -4.72 -10.03
N LYS A 144 6.24 -5.29 -8.96
CA LYS A 144 6.74 -6.66 -8.90
C LYS A 144 6.21 -7.37 -7.67
N ALA A 145 5.93 -8.67 -7.80
CA ALA A 145 5.61 -9.51 -6.66
C ALA A 145 6.90 -9.89 -5.90
N VAL A 146 7.00 -9.41 -4.66
CA VAL A 146 8.13 -9.63 -3.77
C VAL A 146 7.59 -10.20 -2.45
N GLY A 147 8.04 -11.40 -2.06
CA GLY A 147 7.58 -12.05 -0.84
C GLY A 147 6.06 -12.28 -0.81
N GLY A 148 5.45 -12.62 -1.96
CA GLY A 148 4.02 -12.88 -2.09
C GLY A 148 3.13 -11.62 -2.11
N ARG A 149 3.71 -10.42 -2.22
CA ARG A 149 2.98 -9.15 -2.28
C ARG A 149 3.47 -8.30 -3.44
N TRP A 150 2.57 -7.60 -4.11
CA TRP A 150 2.92 -6.61 -5.09
C TRP A 150 3.57 -5.38 -4.41
N ARG A 151 4.65 -4.88 -5.01
CA ARG A 151 5.38 -3.70 -4.55
C ARG A 151 5.90 -2.89 -5.71
N ILE A 152 5.89 -1.58 -5.57
CA ILE A 152 6.51 -0.66 -6.53
C ILE A 152 8.03 -0.76 -6.36
N ILE A 153 8.72 -1.04 -7.47
CA ILE A 153 10.19 -1.11 -7.55
C ILE A 153 10.74 0.22 -8.03
N GLU A 154 10.12 0.79 -9.07
CA GLU A 154 10.52 1.99 -9.81
C GLU A 154 9.28 2.73 -10.34
N PRO A 155 9.48 4.02 -10.71
CA PRO A 155 10.64 4.86 -10.44
C PRO A 155 10.67 5.37 -9.01
N LEU A 156 11.85 5.85 -8.56
CA LEU A 156 11.94 6.68 -7.38
C LEU A 156 11.64 8.12 -7.82
N LEU A 157 10.52 8.66 -7.37
CA LEU A 157 10.05 10.00 -7.75
C LEU A 157 10.02 10.93 -6.53
N PRO A 158 10.22 12.25 -6.73
CA PRO A 158 9.88 13.23 -5.72
C PRO A 158 8.39 13.12 -5.34
N PRO A 159 7.99 13.56 -4.14
CA PRO A 159 6.58 13.55 -3.75
C PRO A 159 5.71 14.30 -4.74
N HIS A 160 4.55 13.72 -5.12
CA HIS A 160 3.55 14.33 -5.97
C HIS A 160 2.33 14.71 -5.12
N VAL A 161 2.30 15.92 -4.64
CA VAL A 161 1.36 16.41 -3.63
C VAL A 161 0.27 17.25 -4.27
N GLY A 162 -0.97 17.06 -3.85
CA GLY A 162 -2.10 17.85 -4.29
C GLY A 162 -1.96 19.32 -3.88
N GLN A 163 -2.26 20.25 -4.80
CA GLN A 163 -2.16 21.70 -4.59
C GLN A 163 -2.79 22.17 -3.26
N LYS A 164 -4.02 21.74 -2.98
CA LYS A 164 -4.70 22.09 -1.73
C LYS A 164 -3.94 21.65 -0.49
N ARG A 165 -3.35 20.45 -0.53
CA ARG A 165 -2.55 19.92 0.58
C ARG A 165 -1.24 20.70 0.73
N MET A 166 -0.58 21.04 -0.39
CA MET A 166 0.65 21.84 -0.36
C MET A 166 0.40 23.23 0.21
N ILE A 167 -0.68 23.91 -0.19
CA ILE A 167 -1.09 25.20 0.40
C ILE A 167 -1.30 25.08 1.92
N ASN A 168 -1.95 24.01 2.38
CA ASN A 168 -2.17 23.80 3.81
C ASN A 168 -0.85 23.52 4.55
N TYR A 169 0.08 22.80 3.94
CA TYR A 169 1.42 22.58 4.49
C TYR A 169 2.18 23.89 4.70
N VAL A 170 2.18 24.76 3.67
CA VAL A 170 2.79 26.11 3.77
C VAL A 170 2.11 26.94 4.86
N ARG A 171 0.78 26.91 4.96
CA ARG A 171 0.04 27.61 6.04
C ARG A 171 0.44 27.12 7.43
N GLN A 172 0.65 25.81 7.61
CA GLN A 172 1.11 25.27 8.88
C GLN A 172 2.53 25.75 9.21
N ALA A 173 3.43 25.77 8.22
CA ALA A 173 4.78 26.33 8.38
C ALA A 173 4.73 27.82 8.79
N MET A 174 3.87 28.62 8.18
CA MET A 174 3.66 30.04 8.54
C MET A 174 3.22 30.24 9.99
N LEU A 175 2.44 29.34 10.57
CA LEU A 175 2.00 29.43 11.97
C LEU A 175 3.12 29.18 12.97
N GLN A 176 4.19 28.51 12.55
CA GLN A 176 5.35 28.14 13.38
C GLN A 176 6.53 29.11 13.14
N GLU A 177 6.45 29.93 12.09
CA GLU A 177 7.55 30.85 11.72
C GLU A 177 7.50 32.14 12.53
N LEU A 178 8.61 32.48 13.16
CA LEU A 178 8.77 33.69 13.98
C LEU A 178 9.56 34.79 13.29
N GLU A 179 10.32 34.44 12.24
CA GLU A 179 11.14 35.39 11.52
C GLU A 179 10.34 36.10 10.43
N PRO A 180 10.21 37.46 10.46
CA PRO A 180 9.40 38.19 9.50
C PRO A 180 9.84 38.02 8.05
N SER A 181 11.13 37.90 7.77
CA SER A 181 11.66 37.69 6.42
C SER A 181 11.23 36.37 5.84
N ARG A 182 11.29 35.27 6.62
CA ARG A 182 10.85 33.93 6.21
C ARG A 182 9.32 33.86 6.09
N LEU A 183 8.60 34.54 6.98
CA LEU A 183 7.15 34.63 6.88
C LEU A 183 6.69 35.32 5.58
N ALA A 184 7.41 36.35 5.13
CA ALA A 184 7.16 37.02 3.85
C ALA A 184 7.35 36.06 2.67
N ILE A 185 8.44 35.25 2.68
CA ILE A 185 8.71 34.22 1.64
C ILE A 185 7.61 33.18 1.61
N LEU A 186 7.21 32.62 2.76
CA LEU A 186 6.13 31.64 2.85
C LEU A 186 4.78 32.21 2.41
N THR A 187 4.53 33.51 2.70
CA THR A 187 3.33 34.20 2.23
C THR A 187 3.31 34.29 0.71
N ALA A 188 4.41 34.69 0.09
CA ALA A 188 4.53 34.76 -1.37
C ALA A 188 4.34 33.37 -2.00
N LEU A 189 5.00 32.33 -1.46
CA LEU A 189 4.85 30.96 -1.90
C LEU A 189 3.40 30.46 -1.84
N ARG A 190 2.68 30.73 -0.74
CA ARG A 190 1.26 30.39 -0.62
C ARG A 190 0.44 31.04 -1.71
N ASP A 191 0.67 32.35 -1.96
CA ASP A 191 -0.09 33.13 -2.92
C ASP A 191 0.17 32.68 -4.37
N GLU A 192 1.41 32.32 -4.69
CA GLU A 192 1.77 31.71 -5.99
C GLU A 192 1.07 30.37 -6.18
N LEU A 193 1.09 29.49 -5.17
CA LEU A 193 0.40 28.21 -5.21
C LEU A 193 -1.12 28.36 -5.38
N GLN A 194 -1.74 29.40 -4.80
CA GLN A 194 -3.17 29.67 -4.95
C GLN A 194 -3.53 30.15 -6.35
N LYS A 195 -2.63 30.87 -7.02
CA LYS A 195 -2.81 31.39 -8.39
C LYS A 195 -2.54 30.35 -9.45
N ALA A 196 -1.75 29.30 -9.14
CA ALA A 196 -1.43 28.24 -10.08
C ALA A 196 -2.71 27.47 -10.49
N LYS A 197 -2.96 27.37 -11.82
CA LYS A 197 -4.17 26.73 -12.39
C LYS A 197 -3.79 25.84 -13.56
#